data_d5895137579040aafc4c238c4aa1ec51
#
_entry.id   d5895137579040aafc4c238c4aa1ec51
#
_cell.length_a   1.000
_cell.length_b   1.000
_cell.length_c   1.000
_cell.angle_alpha   90.00
_cell.angle_beta   90.00
_cell.angle_gamma   90.00
#
_symmetry.space_group_name_H-M   'P 1'
#
loop_
_entity.id
_entity.type
_entity.pdbx_description
1 polymer ?
#
loop_
_entity_poly.entity_id
_entity_poly.type
_entity_poly.pdbx_seq_one_letter_code
_entity_poly.pdbx_strand_id
1 'polypeptide(L)'
;MAAALLMGAAGVQMGTRFVLSKECIAHENYKKFVLKARDRSTVVTGRSTGHPVRVLANKLTREFEEMERSGASTEELDKLGAGKLNLATHKGDVENGSVMIGQISGMLDDILPVADIIHNIVEGLPGAVSGAEAHCK
;
A
#
# COMPACT_ATOMS: atom_id res chain seq x y z
N MET A 1 12.04 4.27 -8.83
CA MET A 1 12.32 5.62 -9.37
C MET A 1 13.15 5.54 -10.65
N ALA A 2 14.32 4.91 -10.67
CA ALA A 2 15.18 4.84 -11.86
C ALA A 2 14.43 4.47 -13.16
N ALA A 3 13.71 3.35 -13.17
CA ALA A 3 12.97 2.91 -14.35
C ALA A 3 11.97 3.96 -14.89
N ALA A 4 11.26 4.65 -13.99
CA ALA A 4 10.30 5.68 -14.39
C ALA A 4 11.01 6.90 -15.03
N LEU A 5 12.14 7.32 -14.47
CA LEU A 5 12.95 8.41 -15.03
C LEU A 5 13.54 8.04 -16.40
N LEU A 6 14.04 6.81 -16.55
CA LEU A 6 14.55 6.31 -17.83
C LEU A 6 13.47 6.22 -18.92
N MET A 7 12.21 6.03 -18.52
CA MET A 7 11.06 6.09 -19.43
C MET A 7 10.54 7.53 -19.67
N GLY A 8 11.24 8.56 -19.21
CA GLY A 8 10.91 9.96 -19.44
C GLY A 8 9.99 10.61 -18.41
N ALA A 9 9.74 9.98 -17.26
CA ALA A 9 8.98 10.63 -16.19
C ALA A 9 9.79 11.79 -15.60
N ALA A 10 9.13 12.92 -15.33
CA ALA A 10 9.74 14.07 -14.63
C ALA A 10 9.89 13.84 -13.12
N GLY A 11 9.20 12.86 -12.57
CA GLY A 11 9.24 12.50 -11.15
C GLY A 11 8.42 11.26 -10.85
N VAL A 12 8.37 10.85 -9.59
CA VAL A 12 7.60 9.70 -9.11
C VAL A 12 6.78 10.07 -7.89
N GLN A 13 5.61 9.44 -7.76
CA GLN A 13 4.77 9.53 -6.57
C GLN A 13 4.79 8.17 -5.86
N MET A 14 5.06 8.18 -4.56
CA MET A 14 5.11 6.98 -3.73
C MET A 14 4.21 7.16 -2.51
N GLY A 15 3.23 6.25 -2.31
CA GLY A 15 2.38 6.24 -1.11
C GLY A 15 2.91 5.27 -0.06
N THR A 16 2.95 3.99 -0.41
CA THR A 16 3.22 2.88 0.50
C THR A 16 4.53 3.02 1.28
N ARG A 17 5.62 3.46 0.62
CA ARG A 17 6.91 3.67 1.27
C ARG A 17 6.81 4.72 2.41
N PHE A 18 6.09 5.80 2.16
CA PHE A 18 5.94 6.89 3.14
C PHE A 18 4.93 6.59 4.25
N VAL A 19 4.02 5.63 4.06
CA VAL A 19 3.21 5.08 5.17
C VAL A 19 4.10 4.45 6.23
N LEU A 20 5.21 3.82 5.83
CA LEU A 20 6.24 3.27 6.71
C LEU A 20 7.34 4.29 7.05
N SER A 21 6.97 5.55 7.25
CA SER A 21 7.87 6.54 7.81
C SER A 21 7.58 6.79 9.30
N LYS A 22 8.59 7.29 10.03
CA LYS A 22 8.43 7.68 11.44
C LYS A 22 7.42 8.80 11.59
N GLU A 23 7.41 9.75 10.64
CA GLU A 23 6.55 10.94 10.64
C GLU A 23 5.11 10.65 10.22
N CYS A 24 4.83 9.53 9.56
CA CYS A 24 3.47 9.15 9.21
C CYS A 24 2.63 8.94 10.47
N ILE A 25 1.49 9.62 10.56
CA ILE A 25 0.57 9.59 11.70
C ILE A 25 -0.28 8.32 11.79
N ALA A 26 -0.15 7.39 10.82
CA ALA A 26 -0.87 6.13 10.89
C ALA A 26 -0.47 5.35 12.15
N HIS A 27 -1.47 4.72 12.78
CA HIS A 27 -1.30 3.98 14.02
C HIS A 27 -0.21 2.91 13.91
N GLU A 28 0.53 2.67 14.98
CA GLU A 28 1.60 1.66 15.06
C GLU A 28 1.17 0.27 14.57
N ASN A 29 -0.04 -0.17 14.93
CA ASN A 29 -0.56 -1.45 14.47
C ASN A 29 -0.72 -1.51 12.94
N TYR A 30 -1.10 -0.37 12.31
CA TYR A 30 -1.18 -0.27 10.86
C TYR A 30 0.19 -0.51 10.22
N LYS A 31 1.21 0.22 10.68
CA LYS A 31 2.59 0.06 10.19
C LYS A 31 3.11 -1.35 10.43
N LYS A 32 2.92 -1.91 11.62
CA LYS A 32 3.31 -3.29 11.95
C LYS A 32 2.59 -4.33 11.09
N PHE A 33 1.34 -4.09 10.72
CA PHE A 33 0.59 -4.99 9.85
C PHE A 33 1.14 -4.93 8.42
N VAL A 34 1.48 -3.73 7.94
CA VAL A 34 2.12 -3.54 6.62
C VAL A 34 3.48 -4.23 6.55
N LEU A 35 4.32 -4.14 7.58
CA LEU A 35 5.63 -4.83 7.63
C LEU A 35 5.55 -6.37 7.59
N LYS A 36 4.37 -6.95 7.89
CA LYS A 36 4.14 -8.40 7.78
C LYS A 36 3.68 -8.82 6.39
N ALA A 37 3.45 -7.86 5.49
CA ALA A 37 2.99 -8.14 4.14
C ALA A 37 4.01 -8.96 3.34
N ARG A 38 3.51 -9.77 2.43
CA ARG A 38 4.26 -10.58 1.46
C ARG A 38 3.64 -10.38 0.07
N ASP A 39 4.21 -10.96 -0.95
CA ASP A 39 3.83 -10.80 -2.36
C ASP A 39 2.31 -10.91 -2.63
N ARG A 40 1.63 -11.81 -1.92
CA ARG A 40 0.20 -12.10 -2.10
C ARG A 40 -0.69 -11.57 -0.98
N SER A 41 -0.17 -10.68 -0.14
CA SER A 41 -0.93 -10.17 1.01
C SER A 41 -1.98 -9.13 0.66
N THR A 42 -1.98 -8.60 -0.58
CA THR A 42 -2.94 -7.57 -0.99
C THR A 42 -4.04 -8.13 -1.88
N VAL A 43 -5.24 -7.61 -1.69
CA VAL A 43 -6.43 -7.89 -2.52
C VAL A 43 -7.02 -6.57 -3.03
N VAL A 44 -7.89 -6.64 -4.03
CA VAL A 44 -8.62 -5.47 -4.55
C VAL A 44 -10.09 -5.68 -4.29
N THR A 45 -10.68 -4.84 -3.44
CA THR A 45 -12.13 -4.79 -3.13
C THR A 45 -12.79 -3.61 -3.85
N GLY A 46 -14.13 -3.58 -3.90
CA GLY A 46 -14.91 -2.48 -4.46
C GLY A 46 -14.91 -2.41 -5.98
N ARG A 47 -14.67 -3.53 -6.68
CA ARG A 47 -14.78 -3.57 -8.13
C ARG A 47 -16.23 -3.38 -8.59
N SER A 48 -17.17 -3.96 -7.88
CA SER A 48 -18.62 -3.88 -8.16
C SER A 48 -19.19 -2.48 -7.88
N THR A 49 -18.58 -1.73 -6.95
CA THR A 49 -19.02 -0.35 -6.65
C THR A 49 -18.46 0.70 -7.62
N GLY A 50 -17.55 0.33 -8.51
CA GLY A 50 -16.82 1.26 -9.39
C GLY A 50 -15.67 2.00 -8.68
N HIS A 51 -15.40 1.72 -7.41
CA HIS A 51 -14.34 2.35 -6.61
C HIS A 51 -13.32 1.29 -6.12
N PRO A 52 -12.56 0.65 -7.03
CA PRO A 52 -11.63 -0.38 -6.64
C PRO A 52 -10.49 0.19 -5.79
N VAL A 53 -10.21 -0.44 -4.65
CA VAL A 53 -9.10 -0.10 -3.78
C VAL A 53 -8.26 -1.33 -3.47
N ARG A 54 -6.94 -1.16 -3.40
CA ARG A 54 -6.03 -2.21 -2.97
C ARG A 54 -5.77 -2.09 -1.47
N VAL A 55 -5.93 -3.21 -0.78
CA VAL A 55 -5.85 -3.30 0.68
C VAL A 55 -5.10 -4.57 1.09
N LEU A 56 -4.56 -4.62 2.31
CA LEU A 56 -4.10 -5.89 2.90
C LEU A 56 -5.29 -6.77 3.24
N ALA A 57 -5.15 -8.06 2.93
CA ALA A 57 -6.15 -9.06 3.24
C ALA A 57 -6.32 -9.21 4.76
N ASN A 58 -7.54 -9.09 5.23
CA ASN A 58 -7.92 -9.21 6.65
C ASN A 58 -9.36 -9.73 6.78
N LYS A 59 -9.97 -9.59 7.95
CA LYS A 59 -11.35 -10.01 8.19
C LYS A 59 -12.34 -9.18 7.35
N LEU A 60 -12.15 -7.85 7.32
CA LEU A 60 -13.03 -6.95 6.55
C LEU A 60 -13.02 -7.28 5.05
N THR A 61 -11.85 -7.56 4.47
CA THR A 61 -11.76 -7.86 3.04
C THR A 61 -12.49 -9.15 2.67
N ARG A 62 -12.44 -10.16 3.54
CA ARG A 62 -13.18 -11.41 3.34
C ARG A 62 -14.68 -11.19 3.38
N GLU A 63 -15.15 -10.41 4.34
CA GLU A 63 -16.56 -10.02 4.45
C GLU A 63 -17.01 -9.23 3.21
N PHE A 64 -16.16 -8.30 2.74
CA PHE A 64 -16.43 -7.51 1.54
C PHE A 64 -16.54 -8.39 0.29
N GLU A 65 -15.58 -9.30 0.09
CA GLU A 65 -15.57 -10.24 -1.04
C GLU A 65 -16.78 -11.19 -1.00
N GLU A 66 -17.21 -11.62 0.19
CA GLU A 66 -18.38 -12.48 0.36
C GLU A 66 -19.67 -11.74 -0.01
N MET A 67 -19.83 -10.50 0.43
CA MET A 67 -20.93 -9.64 0.07
C MET A 67 -20.97 -9.35 -1.45
N GLU A 68 -19.83 -9.01 -2.07
CA GLU A 68 -19.73 -8.84 -3.51
C GLU A 68 -20.16 -10.12 -4.27
N ARG A 69 -19.73 -11.30 -3.81
CA ARG A 69 -20.07 -12.59 -4.42
C ARG A 69 -21.55 -12.94 -4.27
N SER A 70 -22.18 -12.54 -3.17
CA SER A 70 -23.62 -12.76 -2.92
C SER A 70 -24.52 -11.77 -3.67
N GLY A 71 -23.95 -10.80 -4.39
CA GLY A 71 -24.70 -9.81 -5.15
C GLY A 71 -25.26 -8.66 -4.31
N ALA A 72 -24.60 -8.33 -3.19
CA ALA A 72 -24.96 -7.17 -2.37
C ALA A 72 -24.98 -5.88 -3.20
N SER A 73 -25.88 -4.98 -2.86
CA SER A 73 -26.01 -3.66 -3.53
C SER A 73 -24.79 -2.77 -3.20
N THR A 74 -24.55 -1.77 -4.06
CA THR A 74 -23.51 -0.77 -3.83
C THR A 74 -23.71 -0.06 -2.48
N GLU A 75 -24.96 0.24 -2.11
CA GLU A 75 -25.27 0.90 -0.85
C GLU A 75 -24.90 0.03 0.38
N GLU A 76 -25.08 -1.28 0.30
CA GLU A 76 -24.71 -2.21 1.37
C GLU A 76 -23.18 -2.30 1.51
N LEU A 77 -22.46 -2.36 0.39
CA LEU A 77 -21.00 -2.37 0.36
C LEU A 77 -20.41 -1.05 0.86
N ASP A 78 -20.99 0.08 0.49
CA ASP A 78 -20.57 1.40 0.97
C ASP A 78 -20.79 1.54 2.48
N LYS A 79 -21.89 1.03 3.01
CA LYS A 79 -22.13 0.98 4.47
C LYS A 79 -21.09 0.13 5.19
N LEU A 80 -20.73 -1.04 4.62
CA LEU A 80 -19.67 -1.87 5.19
C LEU A 80 -18.32 -1.12 5.19
N GLY A 81 -18.00 -0.39 4.11
CA GLY A 81 -16.74 0.35 3.95
C GLY A 81 -16.64 1.64 4.76
N ALA A 82 -17.79 2.22 5.14
CA ALA A 82 -17.84 3.53 5.79
C ALA A 82 -17.03 3.58 7.10
N GLY A 83 -16.11 4.55 7.19
CA GLY A 83 -15.27 4.77 8.37
C GLY A 83 -14.15 3.74 8.59
N LYS A 84 -14.07 2.67 7.79
CA LYS A 84 -13.12 1.57 7.97
C LYS A 84 -11.66 1.99 7.79
N LEU A 85 -11.38 2.96 6.91
CA LEU A 85 -10.04 3.52 6.79
C LEU A 85 -9.61 4.23 8.07
N ASN A 86 -10.48 5.07 8.64
CA ASN A 86 -10.20 5.75 9.91
C ASN A 86 -9.99 4.74 11.06
N LEU A 87 -10.79 3.68 11.09
CA LEU A 87 -10.67 2.62 12.08
C LEU A 87 -9.28 1.97 12.05
N ALA A 88 -8.73 1.68 10.86
CA ALA A 88 -7.40 1.12 10.73
C ALA A 88 -6.30 2.16 11.01
N THR A 89 -6.38 3.35 10.39
CA THR A 89 -5.31 4.35 10.44
C THR A 89 -5.17 5.07 11.77
N HIS A 90 -6.27 5.36 12.47
CA HIS A 90 -6.27 6.14 13.71
C HIS A 90 -6.55 5.30 14.94
N LYS A 91 -7.39 4.26 14.83
CA LYS A 91 -7.71 3.38 15.98
C LYS A 91 -6.84 2.13 16.04
N GLY A 92 -6.11 1.82 14.98
CA GLY A 92 -5.22 0.67 14.92
C GLY A 92 -5.92 -0.69 14.84
N ASP A 93 -7.22 -0.72 14.56
CA ASP A 93 -7.95 -1.96 14.29
C ASP A 93 -7.73 -2.38 12.84
N VAL A 94 -6.68 -3.16 12.64
CA VAL A 94 -6.26 -3.64 11.30
C VAL A 94 -7.02 -4.88 10.85
N GLU A 95 -7.82 -5.49 11.72
CA GLU A 95 -8.64 -6.66 11.41
C GLU A 95 -9.99 -6.28 10.80
N ASN A 96 -10.67 -5.29 11.40
CA ASN A 96 -11.99 -4.83 10.99
C ASN A 96 -11.93 -3.50 10.22
N GLY A 97 -10.75 -2.90 10.08
CA GLY A 97 -10.50 -1.66 9.35
C GLY A 97 -9.91 -1.90 7.97
N SER A 98 -10.01 -0.90 7.09
CA SER A 98 -9.43 -0.94 5.74
C SER A 98 -7.97 -0.51 5.77
N VAL A 99 -7.05 -1.42 5.45
CA VAL A 99 -5.61 -1.16 5.39
C VAL A 99 -5.23 -0.94 3.93
N MET A 100 -5.44 0.28 3.44
CA MET A 100 -5.13 0.66 2.07
C MET A 100 -3.62 0.74 1.87
N ILE A 101 -3.10 -0.07 0.96
CA ILE A 101 -1.66 -0.18 0.69
C ILE A 101 -1.40 -0.72 -0.70
N GLY A 102 -0.30 -0.32 -1.32
CA GLY A 102 0.10 -0.81 -2.63
C GLY A 102 0.70 -2.21 -2.60
N GLN A 103 0.76 -2.86 -3.75
CA GLN A 103 1.31 -4.21 -3.90
C GLN A 103 2.78 -4.30 -3.50
N ILE A 104 3.53 -3.19 -3.60
CA ILE A 104 4.93 -3.07 -3.19
C ILE A 104 5.16 -3.34 -1.69
N SER A 105 4.10 -3.35 -0.87
CA SER A 105 4.20 -3.54 0.59
C SER A 105 5.00 -4.77 0.99
N GLY A 106 4.95 -5.85 0.22
CA GLY A 106 5.72 -7.08 0.47
C GLY A 106 7.25 -6.94 0.31
N MET A 107 7.72 -5.81 -0.21
CA MET A 107 9.15 -5.50 -0.37
C MET A 107 9.67 -4.50 0.67
N LEU A 108 8.82 -4.10 1.62
CA LEU A 108 9.17 -3.09 2.63
C LEU A 108 9.27 -3.74 4.00
N ASP A 109 10.41 -3.60 4.65
CA ASP A 109 10.76 -4.30 5.90
C ASP A 109 11.18 -3.38 7.03
N ASP A 110 11.21 -2.04 6.81
CA ASP A 110 11.65 -1.06 7.78
C ASP A 110 10.74 0.18 7.91
N ILE A 111 10.91 0.90 9.02
CA ILE A 111 10.29 2.20 9.28
C ILE A 111 11.42 3.20 9.50
N LEU A 112 11.64 4.10 8.55
CA LEU A 112 12.70 5.10 8.57
C LEU A 112 12.14 6.52 8.67
N PRO A 113 12.96 7.50 9.08
CA PRO A 113 12.65 8.92 8.88
C PRO A 113 12.43 9.22 7.39
N VAL A 114 11.55 10.16 7.09
CA VAL A 114 11.29 10.60 5.70
C VAL A 114 12.57 11.05 4.99
N ALA A 115 13.45 11.76 5.71
CA ALA A 115 14.72 12.22 5.17
C ALA A 115 15.60 11.05 4.69
N ASP A 116 15.68 9.97 5.50
CA ASP A 116 16.46 8.79 5.15
C ASP A 116 15.84 8.03 3.97
N ILE A 117 14.50 7.95 3.92
CA ILE A 117 13.79 7.34 2.80
C ILE A 117 14.14 8.07 1.49
N ILE A 118 14.06 9.41 1.49
CA ILE A 118 14.37 10.23 0.30
C ILE A 118 15.84 10.08 -0.07
N HIS A 119 16.74 10.18 0.91
CA HIS A 119 18.17 10.03 0.70
C HIS A 119 18.50 8.68 0.05
N ASN A 120 18.01 7.57 0.63
CA ASN A 120 18.26 6.22 0.12
C ASN A 120 17.73 6.03 -1.32
N ILE A 121 16.57 6.63 -1.65
CA ILE A 121 16.00 6.56 -3.00
C ILE A 121 16.88 7.32 -4.01
N VAL A 122 17.36 8.51 -3.64
CA VAL A 122 18.16 9.37 -4.53
C VAL A 122 19.57 8.78 -4.71
N GLU A 123 20.23 8.44 -3.62
CA GLU A 123 21.59 7.84 -3.65
C GLU A 123 21.63 6.47 -4.34
N GLY A 124 20.53 5.74 -4.33
CA GLY A 124 20.42 4.48 -5.04
C GLY A 124 20.30 4.59 -6.58
N LEU A 125 20.02 5.80 -7.12
CA LEU A 125 19.80 5.97 -8.56
C LEU A 125 21.04 5.66 -9.42
N PRO A 126 22.24 6.19 -9.13
CA PRO A 126 23.42 5.91 -9.94
C PRO A 126 23.73 4.42 -10.02
N GLY A 127 23.62 3.71 -8.88
CA GLY A 127 23.85 2.27 -8.82
C GLY A 127 22.82 1.47 -9.63
N ALA A 128 21.55 1.89 -9.62
CA ALA A 128 20.51 1.24 -10.41
C ALA A 128 20.72 1.42 -11.92
N VAL A 129 21.19 2.59 -12.35
CA VAL A 129 21.48 2.87 -13.76
C VAL A 129 22.70 2.09 -14.23
N SER A 130 23.83 2.16 -13.49
CA SER A 130 25.06 1.43 -13.86
C SER A 130 24.87 -0.11 -13.82
N GLY A 131 24.06 -0.60 -12.91
CA GLY A 131 23.66 -2.02 -12.87
C GLY A 131 22.91 -2.45 -14.14
N ALA A 132 21.98 -1.61 -14.62
CA ALA A 132 21.27 -1.88 -15.89
C ALA A 132 22.22 -1.87 -17.09
N GLU A 133 23.15 -0.91 -17.18
CA GLU A 133 24.16 -0.85 -18.26
C GLU A 133 25.04 -2.10 -18.32
N ALA A 134 25.40 -2.67 -17.16
CA ALA A 134 26.21 -3.89 -17.09
C ALA A 134 25.52 -5.12 -17.71
N HIS A 135 24.18 -5.14 -17.72
CA HIS A 135 23.37 -6.22 -18.29
C HIS A 135 23.07 -6.02 -19.79
N CYS A 136 23.40 -4.86 -20.36
CA CYS A 136 23.21 -4.54 -21.77
C CYS A 136 24.43 -4.86 -22.64
N LYS A 137 25.47 -5.46 -22.07
CA LYS A 137 26.68 -5.93 -22.74
C LYS A 137 26.61 -7.43 -23.00
#